data_c2049c41c4864d87bac5f555e7d73446
#
_entry.id   c2049c41c4864d87bac5f555e7d73446
#
_cell.length_a   1.000
_cell.length_b   1.000
_cell.length_c   1.000
_cell.angle_alpha   90.00
_cell.angle_beta   90.00
_cell.angle_gamma   90.00
#
_symmetry.space_group_name_H-M   'P 1'
#
loop_
_entity.id
_entity.type
_entity.pdbx_description
1 polymer ?
#
loop_
_entity_poly.entity_id
_entity_poly.type
_entity_poly.pdbx_seq_one_letter_code
_entity_poly.pdbx_strand_id
1 'polypeptide(L)'
;MKKFNTLESIPAYLPIVNIDTDMIIPKQFLKTIKRTGLGKNLFYELRYDNEGNIISDFILNKEPYKNTKILIAGKNFGCGSSREHAPWALLDFGITCVISSSYADIFYNNCFKNGILPITISNDQVKELSEYSKRKEKILIDLKDQKIIFGNKEIKFELDEFKKKCLIEGLDDIALSLEKSDKITSYENKLKSTKPWIFND
;
A
#
# COMPACT_ATOMS: atom_id res chain seq x y z
N MET A 1 2.30 -2.01 12.69
CA MET A 1 2.13 -0.99 11.62
C MET A 1 1.20 0.15 12.06
N LYS A 2 1.02 1.21 11.22
CA LYS A 2 0.12 2.33 11.55
C LYS A 2 -1.34 1.93 11.34
N LYS A 3 -2.24 2.32 12.26
CA LYS A 3 -3.69 2.04 12.15
C LYS A 3 -4.31 2.82 11.00
N PHE A 4 -5.21 2.20 10.25
CA PHE A 4 -5.95 2.79 9.16
C PHE A 4 -7.46 2.76 9.48
N ASN A 5 -8.10 3.90 9.60
CA ASN A 5 -9.55 3.98 9.83
C ASN A 5 -10.23 4.75 8.69
N THR A 6 -9.93 6.03 8.59
CA THR A 6 -10.41 6.93 7.54
C THR A 6 -9.24 7.65 6.88
N LEU A 7 -9.39 7.99 5.61
CA LEU A 7 -8.36 8.68 4.84
C LEU A 7 -9.01 9.68 3.90
N GLU A 8 -8.73 10.96 4.08
CA GLU A 8 -9.14 12.01 3.16
C GLU A 8 -7.94 12.56 2.41
N SER A 9 -8.01 12.63 1.09
CA SER A 9 -6.97 13.20 0.24
C SER A 9 -7.51 13.55 -1.14
N ILE A 10 -6.83 14.47 -1.84
CA ILE A 10 -6.98 14.62 -3.28
C ILE A 10 -6.25 13.43 -3.93
N PRO A 11 -6.92 12.54 -4.66
CA PRO A 11 -6.27 11.38 -5.25
C PRO A 11 -5.42 11.77 -6.46
N ALA A 12 -4.26 11.14 -6.63
CA ALA A 12 -3.52 11.21 -7.88
C ALA A 12 -3.99 10.11 -8.83
N TYR A 13 -4.26 10.45 -10.09
CA TYR A 13 -4.64 9.47 -11.10
C TYR A 13 -3.50 9.17 -12.06
N LEU A 14 -3.07 7.92 -12.11
CA LEU A 14 -2.04 7.40 -12.99
C LEU A 14 -2.66 6.42 -13.99
N PRO A 15 -3.02 6.85 -15.21
CA PRO A 15 -3.78 6.07 -16.19
C PRO A 15 -2.92 5.03 -16.93
N ILE A 16 -1.98 4.39 -16.23
CA ILE A 16 -1.09 3.38 -16.78
C ILE A 16 -1.57 2.01 -16.34
N VAL A 17 -1.72 1.09 -17.27
CA VAL A 17 -2.04 -0.32 -17.01
C VAL A 17 -0.75 -1.13 -16.89
N ASN A 18 -0.81 -2.27 -16.19
CA ASN A 18 0.35 -3.16 -15.98
C ASN A 18 1.56 -2.43 -15.36
N ILE A 19 1.31 -1.52 -14.43
CA ILE A 19 2.40 -0.94 -13.63
C ILE A 19 3.07 -2.06 -12.86
N ASP A 20 4.29 -2.38 -13.25
CA ASP A 20 5.07 -3.42 -12.60
C ASP A 20 5.90 -2.89 -11.43
N THR A 21 6.50 -3.80 -10.67
CA THR A 21 7.29 -3.44 -9.49
C THR A 21 8.60 -2.74 -9.83
N ASP A 22 9.15 -2.89 -11.06
CA ASP A 22 10.30 -2.10 -11.53
C ASP A 22 9.90 -0.66 -11.84
N MET A 23 8.73 -0.44 -12.42
CA MET A 23 8.18 0.91 -12.60
C MET A 23 7.90 1.59 -11.25
N ILE A 24 7.39 0.86 -10.25
CA ILE A 24 7.13 1.40 -8.91
C ILE A 24 8.44 1.78 -8.23
N ILE A 25 9.43 0.88 -8.23
CA ILE A 25 10.78 1.12 -7.70
C ILE A 25 11.82 0.36 -8.51
N PRO A 26 12.67 1.06 -9.30
CA PRO A 26 13.70 0.44 -10.13
C PRO A 26 14.72 -0.35 -9.32
N LYS A 27 15.22 -1.44 -9.92
CA LYS A 27 16.12 -2.43 -9.30
C LYS A 27 17.37 -1.83 -8.66
N GLN A 28 17.92 -0.73 -9.19
CA GLN A 28 19.11 -0.08 -8.65
C GLN A 28 18.92 0.46 -7.23
N PHE A 29 17.68 0.67 -6.78
CA PHE A 29 17.34 1.17 -5.45
C PHE A 29 17.00 0.06 -4.43
N LEU A 30 17.07 -1.22 -4.82
CA LEU A 30 16.72 -2.36 -3.97
C LEU A 30 17.85 -2.83 -3.04
N LYS A 31 19.00 -2.17 -3.04
CA LYS A 31 20.17 -2.56 -2.25
C LYS A 31 20.05 -2.28 -0.75
N THR A 32 18.97 -1.65 -0.32
CA THR A 32 18.75 -1.28 1.09
C THR A 32 17.76 -2.23 1.76
N ILE A 33 17.99 -2.52 3.04
CA ILE A 33 17.03 -3.21 3.93
C ILE A 33 16.17 -2.21 4.73
N LYS A 34 16.46 -0.91 4.61
CA LYS A 34 15.72 0.14 5.30
C LYS A 34 14.41 0.43 4.56
N ARG A 35 13.32 0.53 5.31
CA ARG A 35 11.99 0.84 4.77
C ARG A 35 11.76 2.33 4.50
N THR A 36 12.74 3.18 4.84
CA THR A 36 12.68 4.64 4.70
C THR A 36 13.74 5.14 3.70
N GLY A 37 13.49 6.29 3.07
CA GLY A 37 14.34 6.88 2.05
C GLY A 37 14.08 6.36 0.63
N LEU A 38 13.03 5.52 0.45
CA LEU A 38 12.65 4.96 -0.85
C LEU A 38 11.62 5.83 -1.59
N GLY A 39 10.86 6.64 -0.88
CA GLY A 39 9.80 7.49 -1.46
C GLY A 39 10.31 8.46 -2.53
N LYS A 40 11.55 8.95 -2.40
CA LYS A 40 12.18 9.76 -3.43
C LYS A 40 12.41 9.02 -4.74
N ASN A 41 12.51 7.68 -4.67
CA ASN A 41 12.74 6.80 -5.80
C ASN A 41 11.44 6.17 -6.35
N LEU A 42 10.29 6.47 -5.74
CA LEU A 42 8.99 6.02 -6.21
C LEU A 42 8.77 6.51 -7.64
N PHE A 43 8.43 5.61 -8.55
CA PHE A 43 8.25 5.90 -9.98
C PHE A 43 9.40 6.71 -10.58
N TYR A 44 10.64 6.37 -10.23
CA TYR A 44 11.82 7.18 -10.56
C TYR A 44 11.92 7.50 -12.04
N GLU A 45 11.77 6.50 -12.93
CA GLU A 45 11.89 6.65 -14.38
C GLU A 45 10.73 7.46 -15.01
N LEU A 46 9.62 7.64 -14.27
CA LEU A 46 8.50 8.49 -14.69
C LEU A 46 8.58 9.89 -14.07
N ARG A 47 9.28 10.03 -12.94
CA ARG A 47 9.39 11.29 -12.19
C ARG A 47 10.61 12.10 -12.54
N TYR A 48 11.64 11.45 -13.05
CA TYR A 48 12.92 12.09 -13.36
C TYR A 48 13.37 11.71 -14.77
N ASP A 49 14.05 12.63 -15.45
CA ASP A 49 14.73 12.36 -16.71
C ASP A 49 16.06 11.63 -16.52
N ASN A 50 16.75 11.33 -17.61
CA ASN A 50 18.04 10.62 -17.59
C ASN A 50 19.16 11.41 -16.89
N GLU A 51 19.00 12.73 -16.74
CA GLU A 51 19.93 13.64 -16.08
C GLU A 51 19.58 13.81 -14.58
N GLY A 52 18.44 13.25 -14.12
CA GLY A 52 17.93 13.35 -12.76
C GLY A 52 17.10 14.60 -12.48
N ASN A 53 16.74 15.37 -13.52
CA ASN A 53 15.87 16.51 -13.36
C ASN A 53 14.40 16.05 -13.21
N ILE A 54 13.62 16.84 -12.49
CA ILE A 54 12.19 16.56 -12.26
C ILE A 54 11.38 16.73 -13.54
N ILE A 55 10.66 15.71 -13.96
CA ILE A 55 9.66 15.78 -15.03
C ILE A 55 8.41 16.45 -14.45
N SER A 56 8.25 17.75 -14.72
CA SER A 56 7.17 18.58 -14.17
C SER A 56 5.78 18.09 -14.55
N ASP A 57 5.65 17.39 -15.68
CA ASP A 57 4.36 16.88 -16.19
C ASP A 57 3.87 15.60 -15.53
N PHE A 58 4.73 14.88 -14.83
CA PHE A 58 4.29 13.69 -14.11
C PHE A 58 3.41 14.04 -12.90
N ILE A 59 2.29 13.34 -12.73
CA ILE A 59 1.23 13.68 -11.78
C ILE A 59 1.76 13.86 -10.33
N LEU A 60 2.63 12.99 -9.83
CA LEU A 60 3.16 13.06 -8.47
C LEU A 60 4.20 14.16 -8.28
N ASN A 61 4.62 14.85 -9.35
CA ASN A 61 5.50 16.01 -9.27
C ASN A 61 4.70 17.34 -9.29
N LYS A 62 3.37 17.28 -9.47
CA LYS A 62 2.50 18.46 -9.53
C LYS A 62 1.77 18.72 -8.22
N GLU A 63 1.51 20.00 -7.90
CA GLU A 63 0.56 20.33 -6.85
C GLU A 63 -0.89 20.15 -7.33
N PRO A 64 -1.79 19.62 -6.51
CA PRO A 64 -1.62 19.26 -5.09
C PRO A 64 -1.19 17.79 -4.85
N TYR A 65 -0.80 17.05 -5.89
CA TYR A 65 -0.62 15.59 -5.83
C TYR A 65 0.70 15.14 -5.19
N LYS A 66 1.68 16.03 -5.03
CA LYS A 66 2.95 15.72 -4.35
C LYS A 66 2.77 15.14 -2.95
N ASN A 67 1.68 15.53 -2.27
CA ASN A 67 1.35 15.10 -0.91
C ASN A 67 0.12 14.17 -0.89
N THR A 68 -0.21 13.57 -2.02
CA THR A 68 -1.35 12.65 -2.09
C THR A 68 -1.11 11.43 -1.20
N LYS A 69 -2.18 10.97 -0.59
CA LYS A 69 -2.20 9.70 0.17
C LYS A 69 -2.95 8.60 -0.57
N ILE A 70 -3.60 8.95 -1.68
CA ILE A 70 -4.44 8.05 -2.47
C ILE A 70 -3.95 8.04 -3.92
N LEU A 71 -3.58 6.88 -4.43
CA LEU A 71 -3.24 6.65 -5.83
C LEU A 71 -4.37 5.88 -6.51
N ILE A 72 -4.93 6.44 -7.58
CA ILE A 72 -5.82 5.73 -8.50
C ILE A 72 -4.98 5.27 -9.68
N ALA A 73 -4.98 3.99 -9.99
CA ALA A 73 -4.11 3.39 -11.02
C ALA A 73 -4.90 2.53 -12.01
N GLY A 74 -4.29 2.26 -13.16
CA GLY A 74 -4.82 1.33 -14.16
C GLY A 74 -4.81 -0.12 -13.66
N LYS A 75 -5.45 -1.01 -14.44
CA LYS A 75 -5.56 -2.44 -14.11
C LYS A 75 -4.19 -3.13 -14.00
N ASN A 76 -4.18 -4.27 -13.26
CA ASN A 76 -3.02 -5.13 -13.05
C ASN A 76 -1.84 -4.39 -12.41
N PHE A 77 -2.14 -3.61 -11.35
CA PHE A 77 -1.14 -2.84 -10.63
C PHE A 77 -0.24 -3.74 -9.78
N GLY A 78 1.06 -3.45 -9.79
CA GLY A 78 2.06 -4.19 -9.01
C GLY A 78 2.43 -5.55 -9.61
N CYS A 79 2.24 -5.74 -10.93
CA CYS A 79 2.67 -6.95 -11.62
C CYS A 79 4.21 -7.09 -11.63
N GLY A 80 4.71 -8.20 -12.18
CA GLY A 80 6.14 -8.49 -12.25
C GLY A 80 6.67 -9.21 -11.01
N SER A 81 7.91 -8.91 -10.62
CA SER A 81 8.60 -9.61 -9.54
C SER A 81 8.04 -9.33 -8.17
N SER A 82 8.11 -10.32 -7.27
CA SER A 82 7.75 -10.13 -5.85
C SER A 82 8.77 -9.23 -5.15
N ARG A 83 8.42 -7.97 -4.95
CA ARG A 83 9.28 -6.97 -4.30
C ARG A 83 8.54 -6.22 -3.21
N GLU A 84 8.95 -6.46 -1.98
CA GLU A 84 8.38 -5.75 -0.83
C GLU A 84 8.79 -4.26 -0.79
N HIS A 85 9.86 -3.91 -1.48
CA HIS A 85 10.30 -2.53 -1.64
C HIS A 85 9.26 -1.64 -2.37
N ALA A 86 8.41 -2.23 -3.23
CA ALA A 86 7.39 -1.46 -3.94
C ALA A 86 6.34 -0.87 -2.97
N PRO A 87 5.70 -1.63 -2.07
CA PRO A 87 4.88 -1.06 -0.99
C PRO A 87 5.66 -0.10 -0.08
N TRP A 88 6.93 -0.39 0.24
CA TRP A 88 7.73 0.52 1.07
C TRP A 88 7.93 1.88 0.41
N ALA A 89 8.21 1.91 -0.90
CA ALA A 89 8.37 3.16 -1.63
C ALA A 89 7.08 3.99 -1.68
N LEU A 90 5.92 3.33 -1.85
CA LEU A 90 4.60 3.98 -1.79
C LEU A 90 4.36 4.61 -0.41
N LEU A 91 4.59 3.84 0.66
CA LEU A 91 4.39 4.32 2.04
C LEU A 91 5.34 5.47 2.41
N ASP A 92 6.61 5.34 2.05
CA ASP A 92 7.62 6.34 2.37
C ASP A 92 7.40 7.64 1.57
N PHE A 93 6.74 7.55 0.40
CA PHE A 93 6.25 8.71 -0.33
C PHE A 93 5.02 9.35 0.34
N GLY A 94 4.24 8.57 1.10
CA GLY A 94 3.02 8.99 1.78
C GLY A 94 1.73 8.36 1.26
N ILE A 95 1.79 7.52 0.23
CA ILE A 95 0.63 6.82 -0.33
C ILE A 95 0.27 5.64 0.58
N THR A 96 -0.89 5.71 1.19
CA THR A 96 -1.43 4.68 2.10
C THR A 96 -2.65 3.96 1.54
N CYS A 97 -3.19 4.40 0.40
CA CYS A 97 -4.28 3.75 -0.30
C CYS A 97 -4.00 3.73 -1.81
N VAL A 98 -4.20 2.58 -2.43
CA VAL A 98 -4.16 2.42 -3.90
C VAL A 98 -5.51 1.90 -4.35
N ILE A 99 -6.09 2.49 -5.39
CA ILE A 99 -7.37 2.11 -5.98
C ILE A 99 -7.13 1.67 -7.41
N SER A 100 -7.51 0.45 -7.76
CA SER A 100 -7.36 -0.11 -9.11
C SER A 100 -8.50 -1.09 -9.42
N SER A 101 -8.64 -1.45 -10.67
CA SER A 101 -9.61 -2.51 -11.05
C SER A 101 -9.05 -3.93 -10.91
N SER A 102 -7.72 -4.09 -10.78
CA SER A 102 -7.08 -5.36 -10.44
C SER A 102 -5.63 -5.16 -10.02
N TYR A 103 -5.10 -6.14 -9.30
CA TYR A 103 -3.72 -6.16 -8.79
C TYR A 103 -3.07 -7.51 -9.11
N ALA A 104 -1.74 -7.55 -9.08
CA ALA A 104 -1.03 -8.81 -8.93
C ALA A 104 -1.16 -9.31 -7.48
N ASP A 105 -1.40 -10.61 -7.30
CA ASP A 105 -1.73 -11.21 -6.01
C ASP A 105 -0.66 -10.97 -4.94
N ILE A 106 0.62 -11.10 -5.32
CA ILE A 106 1.74 -10.92 -4.39
C ILE A 106 1.80 -9.46 -3.92
N PHE A 107 1.68 -8.50 -4.84
CA PHE A 107 1.68 -7.08 -4.50
C PHE A 107 0.49 -6.73 -3.60
N TYR A 108 -0.71 -7.22 -3.94
CA TYR A 108 -1.92 -7.04 -3.14
C TYR A 108 -1.73 -7.49 -1.69
N ASN A 109 -1.17 -8.68 -1.49
CA ASN A 109 -0.91 -9.20 -0.15
C ASN A 109 0.19 -8.42 0.58
N ASN A 110 1.26 -8.01 -0.12
CA ASN A 110 2.33 -7.21 0.47
C ASN A 110 1.85 -5.82 0.91
N CYS A 111 0.83 -5.24 0.25
CA CYS A 111 0.21 -4.00 0.70
C CYS A 111 -0.32 -4.11 2.12
N PHE A 112 -1.09 -5.15 2.44
CA PHE A 112 -1.66 -5.34 3.78
C PHE A 112 -0.58 -5.54 4.85
N LYS A 113 0.46 -6.31 4.56
CA LYS A 113 1.58 -6.52 5.49
C LYS A 113 2.30 -5.22 5.86
N ASN A 114 2.24 -4.23 4.98
CA ASN A 114 2.90 -2.95 5.15
C ASN A 114 1.94 -1.81 5.55
N GLY A 115 0.63 -2.05 5.65
CA GLY A 115 -0.34 -1.02 6.07
C GLY A 115 -0.82 -0.11 4.94
N ILE A 116 -0.74 -0.57 3.70
CA ILE A 116 -1.42 0.05 2.55
C ILE A 116 -2.76 -0.64 2.35
N LEU A 117 -3.80 0.13 2.10
CA LEU A 117 -5.11 -0.36 1.70
C LEU A 117 -5.22 -0.43 0.17
N PRO A 118 -5.14 -1.62 -0.46
CA PRO A 118 -5.46 -1.79 -1.86
C PRO A 118 -6.97 -1.99 -2.03
N ILE A 119 -7.64 -1.13 -2.78
CA ILE A 119 -9.08 -1.21 -3.06
C ILE A 119 -9.29 -1.66 -4.50
N THR A 120 -10.08 -2.70 -4.68
CA THR A 120 -10.51 -3.18 -6.01
C THR A 120 -11.93 -2.73 -6.29
N ILE A 121 -12.13 -2.01 -7.41
CA ILE A 121 -13.42 -1.55 -7.91
C ILE A 121 -13.50 -1.74 -9.42
N SER A 122 -14.68 -1.57 -10.01
CA SER A 122 -14.84 -1.71 -11.46
C SER A 122 -14.07 -0.65 -12.25
N ASN A 123 -13.74 -0.94 -13.52
CA ASN A 123 -13.08 0.04 -14.40
C ASN A 123 -13.89 1.33 -14.56
N ASP A 124 -15.22 1.25 -14.59
CA ASP A 124 -16.06 2.43 -14.73
C ASP A 124 -16.03 3.29 -13.46
N GLN A 125 -16.00 2.65 -12.28
CA GLN A 125 -15.80 3.35 -11.02
C GLN A 125 -14.42 4.00 -10.91
N VAL A 126 -13.36 3.35 -11.42
CA VAL A 126 -12.01 3.95 -11.51
C VAL A 126 -12.04 5.20 -12.39
N LYS A 127 -12.70 5.14 -13.55
CA LYS A 127 -12.87 6.32 -14.43
C LYS A 127 -13.64 7.45 -13.74
N GLU A 128 -14.74 7.12 -13.05
CA GLU A 128 -15.52 8.10 -12.30
C GLU A 128 -14.68 8.81 -11.24
N LEU A 129 -13.92 8.07 -10.42
CA LEU A 129 -13.01 8.65 -9.42
C LEU A 129 -11.88 9.46 -10.05
N SER A 130 -11.42 9.10 -11.25
CA SER A 130 -10.38 9.85 -11.95
C SER A 130 -10.80 11.29 -12.29
N GLU A 131 -12.09 11.54 -12.51
CA GLU A 131 -12.61 12.89 -12.75
C GLU A 131 -12.46 13.78 -11.50
N TYR A 132 -12.61 13.22 -10.29
CA TYR A 132 -12.35 13.94 -9.03
C TYR A 132 -10.87 14.28 -8.89
N SER A 133 -9.96 13.38 -9.28
CA SER A 133 -8.54 13.70 -9.38
C SER A 133 -8.28 14.89 -10.29
N LYS A 134 -8.83 14.90 -11.51
CA LYS A 134 -8.66 16.00 -12.47
C LYS A 134 -9.18 17.33 -11.93
N ARG A 135 -10.29 17.32 -11.19
CA ARG A 135 -10.88 18.52 -10.58
C ARG A 135 -10.18 18.94 -9.28
N LYS A 136 -9.17 18.17 -8.83
CA LYS A 136 -8.45 18.38 -7.57
C LYS A 136 -9.37 18.35 -6.35
N GLU A 137 -10.43 17.54 -6.41
CA GLU A 137 -11.38 17.35 -5.34
C GLU A 137 -10.95 16.21 -4.42
N LYS A 138 -11.23 16.37 -3.13
CA LYS A 138 -10.94 15.32 -2.15
C LYS A 138 -11.94 14.17 -2.24
N ILE A 139 -11.45 12.98 -1.94
CA ILE A 139 -12.27 11.81 -1.65
C ILE A 139 -11.97 11.32 -0.23
N LEU A 140 -12.96 10.68 0.39
CA LEU A 140 -12.84 10.08 1.71
C LEU A 140 -12.96 8.57 1.59
N ILE A 141 -11.99 7.85 2.14
CA ILE A 141 -12.02 6.40 2.30
C ILE A 141 -12.43 6.10 3.73
N ASP A 142 -13.50 5.35 3.92
CA ASP A 142 -13.91 4.79 5.20
C ASP A 142 -13.71 3.28 5.18
N LEU A 143 -12.70 2.79 5.91
CA LEU A 143 -12.39 1.37 5.97
C LEU A 143 -13.40 0.60 6.82
N LYS A 144 -13.95 1.21 7.87
CA LYS A 144 -14.92 0.56 8.75
C LYS A 144 -16.18 0.20 7.98
N ASP A 145 -16.72 1.16 7.22
CA ASP A 145 -17.94 0.99 6.42
C ASP A 145 -17.64 0.49 5.00
N GLN A 146 -16.36 0.32 4.65
CA GLN A 146 -15.89 -0.13 3.32
C GLN A 146 -16.47 0.73 2.19
N LYS A 147 -16.32 2.05 2.31
CA LYS A 147 -16.86 3.03 1.38
C LYS A 147 -15.81 4.02 0.89
N ILE A 148 -15.93 4.42 -0.37
CA ILE A 148 -15.29 5.58 -0.95
C ILE A 148 -16.36 6.64 -1.11
N ILE A 149 -16.22 7.78 -0.46
CA ILE A 149 -17.18 8.89 -0.48
C ILE A 149 -16.58 10.06 -1.26
N PHE A 150 -17.33 10.57 -2.22
CA PHE A 150 -16.89 11.65 -3.10
C PHE A 150 -18.07 12.47 -3.59
N GLY A 151 -18.05 13.78 -3.28
CA GLY A 151 -19.23 14.64 -3.47
C GLY A 151 -20.45 14.07 -2.75
N ASN A 152 -21.56 13.88 -3.49
CA ASN A 152 -22.81 13.29 -2.99
C ASN A 152 -22.96 11.79 -3.34
N LYS A 153 -21.85 11.14 -3.71
CA LYS A 153 -21.84 9.73 -4.15
C LYS A 153 -21.00 8.87 -3.21
N GLU A 154 -21.30 7.57 -3.24
CA GLU A 154 -20.50 6.56 -2.57
C GLU A 154 -20.26 5.34 -3.48
N ILE A 155 -19.10 4.72 -3.34
CA ILE A 155 -18.78 3.41 -3.91
C ILE A 155 -18.45 2.48 -2.75
N LYS A 156 -19.11 1.33 -2.67
CA LYS A 156 -18.77 0.26 -1.72
C LYS A 156 -17.68 -0.62 -2.31
N PHE A 157 -16.78 -1.10 -1.46
CA PHE A 157 -15.78 -2.08 -1.82
C PHE A 157 -15.79 -3.23 -0.81
N GLU A 158 -15.33 -4.39 -1.25
CA GLU A 158 -15.25 -5.58 -0.41
C GLU A 158 -13.81 -5.81 0.02
N LEU A 159 -13.64 -6.25 1.26
CA LEU A 159 -12.37 -6.61 1.83
C LEU A 159 -12.55 -7.80 2.77
N ASP A 160 -11.58 -8.70 2.76
CA ASP A 160 -11.50 -9.79 3.71
C ASP A 160 -11.50 -9.27 5.15
N GLU A 161 -12.33 -9.83 6.03
CA GLU A 161 -12.54 -9.35 7.40
C GLU A 161 -11.25 -9.42 8.24
N PHE A 162 -10.39 -10.42 8.03
CA PHE A 162 -9.12 -10.51 8.73
C PHE A 162 -8.15 -9.40 8.28
N LYS A 163 -8.05 -9.15 6.98
CA LYS A 163 -7.24 -8.06 6.42
C LYS A 163 -7.73 -6.69 6.91
N LYS A 164 -9.05 -6.50 6.97
CA LYS A 164 -9.69 -5.30 7.52
C LYS A 164 -9.32 -5.10 8.97
N LYS A 165 -9.45 -6.15 9.82
CA LYS A 165 -9.03 -6.11 11.22
C LYS A 165 -7.57 -5.70 11.35
N CYS A 166 -6.66 -6.34 10.60
CA CYS A 166 -5.24 -6.04 10.64
C CYS A 166 -4.94 -4.57 10.34
N LEU A 167 -5.59 -3.97 9.33
CA LEU A 167 -5.41 -2.55 9.01
C LEU A 167 -5.98 -1.63 10.10
N ILE A 168 -7.19 -1.90 10.60
CA ILE A 168 -7.84 -1.08 11.63
C ILE A 168 -7.02 -1.08 12.92
N GLU A 169 -6.55 -2.24 13.34
CA GLU A 169 -5.80 -2.41 14.60
C GLU A 169 -4.30 -2.14 14.45
N GLY A 170 -3.80 -2.06 13.21
CA GLY A 170 -2.39 -1.84 12.92
C GLY A 170 -1.53 -3.09 13.15
N LEU A 171 -2.08 -4.28 12.92
CA LEU A 171 -1.42 -5.56 13.17
C LEU A 171 -0.61 -5.99 11.93
N ASP A 172 0.69 -6.11 12.10
CA ASP A 172 1.58 -6.82 11.18
C ASP A 172 1.84 -8.25 11.67
N ASP A 173 2.63 -9.02 10.90
CA ASP A 173 2.91 -10.42 11.22
C ASP A 173 3.54 -10.60 12.63
N ILE A 174 4.32 -9.62 13.09
CA ILE A 174 4.93 -9.63 14.44
C ILE A 174 3.84 -9.37 15.49
N ALA A 175 3.02 -8.35 15.30
CA ALA A 175 1.94 -8.02 16.24
C ALA A 175 0.93 -9.17 16.38
N LEU A 176 0.59 -9.84 15.25
CA LEU A 176 -0.26 -11.03 15.26
C LEU A 176 0.36 -12.20 16.07
N SER A 177 1.68 -12.36 16.01
CA SER A 177 2.39 -13.35 16.82
C SER A 177 2.35 -12.98 18.30
N LEU A 178 2.53 -11.69 18.62
CA LEU A 178 2.49 -11.18 19.99
C LEU A 178 1.10 -11.33 20.65
N GLU A 179 0.00 -11.30 19.88
CA GLU A 179 -1.33 -11.64 20.41
C GLU A 179 -1.41 -13.07 20.97
N LYS A 180 -0.47 -13.95 20.60
CA LYS A 180 -0.39 -15.35 21.06
C LYS A 180 0.75 -15.59 22.06
N SER A 181 1.34 -14.53 22.61
CA SER A 181 2.53 -14.62 23.50
C SER A 181 2.36 -15.61 24.65
N ASP A 182 1.20 -15.63 25.31
CA ASP A 182 0.95 -16.56 26.43
C ASP A 182 0.96 -18.03 25.97
N LYS A 183 0.41 -18.32 24.78
CA LYS A 183 0.43 -19.67 24.21
C LYS A 183 1.84 -20.09 23.80
N ILE A 184 2.62 -19.14 23.26
CA ILE A 184 4.02 -19.36 22.87
C ILE A 184 4.82 -19.66 24.13
N THR A 185 4.73 -18.83 25.16
CA THR A 185 5.43 -19.04 26.46
C THR A 185 5.06 -20.35 27.08
N SER A 186 3.78 -20.72 27.10
CA SER A 186 3.33 -22.02 27.63
C SER A 186 3.93 -23.21 26.88
N TYR A 187 3.99 -23.11 25.55
CA TYR A 187 4.61 -24.10 24.69
C TYR A 187 6.13 -24.20 24.92
N GLU A 188 6.83 -23.08 25.00
CA GLU A 188 8.27 -23.03 25.29
C GLU A 188 8.60 -23.65 26.64
N ASN A 189 7.82 -23.36 27.70
CA ASN A 189 8.01 -23.96 29.04
C ASN A 189 7.79 -25.46 29.01
N LYS A 190 6.78 -25.94 28.29
CA LYS A 190 6.57 -27.39 28.09
C LYS A 190 7.74 -28.01 27.32
N LEU A 191 8.24 -27.34 26.31
CA LEU A 191 9.36 -27.84 25.50
C LEU A 191 10.64 -27.91 26.34
N LYS A 192 10.94 -26.90 27.16
CA LYS A 192 12.08 -26.91 28.12
C LYS A 192 12.06 -28.10 29.08
N SER A 193 10.87 -28.48 29.55
CA SER A 193 10.76 -29.63 30.46
C SER A 193 10.86 -30.98 29.76
N THR A 194 10.38 -31.08 28.49
CA THR A 194 10.34 -32.37 27.77
C THR A 194 11.57 -32.59 26.85
N LYS A 195 12.23 -31.51 26.44
CA LYS A 195 13.38 -31.54 25.53
C LYS A 195 14.45 -30.52 25.98
N PRO A 196 15.02 -30.66 27.20
CA PRO A 196 15.95 -29.65 27.72
C PRO A 196 17.19 -29.44 26.85
N TRP A 197 17.60 -30.47 26.10
CA TRP A 197 18.78 -30.39 25.22
C TRP A 197 18.65 -29.39 24.06
N ILE A 198 17.46 -28.91 23.76
CA ILE A 198 17.26 -27.87 22.69
C ILE A 198 17.67 -26.48 23.20
N PHE A 199 17.72 -26.29 24.51
CA PHE A 199 17.96 -25.00 25.16
C PHE A 199 19.31 -24.93 25.87
N ASN A 200 20.16 -25.96 25.75
CA ASN A 200 21.52 -25.96 26.28
C ASN A 200 22.42 -25.39 25.14
N ASP A 201 22.88 -24.14 25.32
CA ASP A 201 24.03 -23.58 24.60
C ASP A 201 25.34 -24.13 25.21
#